data_a204d50653d8c1f8e81031ad66106420
#
_entry.id   a204d50653d8c1f8e81031ad66106420
#
_cell.length_a   1.000
_cell.length_b   1.000
_cell.length_c   1.000
_cell.angle_alpha   90.00
_cell.angle_beta   90.00
_cell.angle_gamma   90.00
#
_symmetry.space_group_name_H-M   'P 1'
#
loop_
_entity.id
_entity.type
_entity.pdbx_description
1 polymer ?
#
loop_
_entity_poly.entity_id
_entity_poly.type
_entity_poly.pdbx_seq_one_letter_code
_entity_poly.pdbx_strand_id
1 'polypeptide(L)'
;MPLKRLQLINFRCFQEKSLEFSSGTNLILGSNGSGKTSILEAFNILLKGNSFRVKETKDCINSSKDFYNISSIGELRDNKLKLKVENSLNKRLSSKRTLEDMPIKKEDIYFYQLIIAKNLQMLEGEPDFRRDFFNDLMFHVKPETKKLHNQYQKALKQRNKCLKNKFSDVEISLWSKEVSALGLELSLQHYEFFKIFKANVKNYVEKIVSTGSFSYLDKMDVTFTKGWERTKKLDDSLKQSLEKDKALGYTSKGPHRMDFTFKVNEKIASTNLSRGQLKILILLVFLSCSKIVKSLTDKESILLIDDLGSELDSHNLNSIIKHILRTESQIIFTGIEGEEMHASVSQLTNFTQINL
;
A
#
# COMPACT_ATOMS: atom_id res chain seq x y z
N MET A 1 16.05 7.81 12.79
CA MET A 1 15.18 8.85 12.19
C MET A 1 15.04 8.58 10.71
N PRO A 2 13.85 8.19 10.21
CA PRO A 2 13.77 7.57 8.89
C PRO A 2 14.28 8.45 7.75
N LEU A 3 13.62 9.54 7.43
CA LEU A 3 14.04 10.44 6.33
C LEU A 3 14.22 11.86 6.89
N LYS A 4 15.44 12.41 6.76
CA LYS A 4 15.82 13.73 7.29
C LYS A 4 15.75 14.82 6.23
N ARG A 5 16.15 14.49 5.00
CA ARG A 5 16.20 15.46 3.90
C ARG A 5 15.75 14.81 2.60
N LEU A 6 14.97 15.53 1.82
CA LEU A 6 14.61 15.21 0.44
C LEU A 6 15.17 16.31 -0.48
N GLN A 7 15.84 15.91 -1.54
CA GLN A 7 16.32 16.81 -2.57
C GLN A 7 15.73 16.39 -3.91
N LEU A 8 15.16 17.34 -4.63
CA LEU A 8 14.53 17.20 -5.93
C LEU A 8 15.27 18.06 -6.94
N ILE A 9 15.64 17.49 -8.08
CA ILE A 9 16.22 18.20 -9.21
C ILE A 9 15.43 17.83 -10.45
N ASN A 10 14.89 18.82 -11.16
CA ASN A 10 14.10 18.69 -12.39
C ASN A 10 12.92 17.73 -12.26
N PHE A 11 12.25 17.72 -11.12
CA PHE A 11 11.15 16.82 -10.83
C PHE A 11 9.82 17.57 -10.77
N ARG A 12 8.89 17.23 -11.66
CA ARG A 12 7.56 17.87 -11.76
C ARG A 12 7.68 19.38 -11.90
N CYS A 13 7.07 20.15 -11.01
CA CYS A 13 7.15 21.61 -10.96
C CYS A 13 8.47 22.14 -10.39
N PHE A 14 9.31 21.29 -9.79
CA PHE A 14 10.53 21.72 -9.15
C PHE A 14 11.74 21.63 -10.09
N GLN A 15 12.42 22.74 -10.31
CA GLN A 15 13.76 22.76 -10.94
C GLN A 15 14.80 22.29 -9.91
N GLU A 16 14.77 22.88 -8.70
CA GLU A 16 15.53 22.46 -7.55
C GLU A 16 14.75 22.75 -6.28
N LYS A 17 14.67 21.77 -5.38
CA LYS A 17 14.04 21.93 -4.06
C LYS A 17 14.72 21.02 -3.06
N SER A 18 15.07 21.56 -1.88
CA SER A 18 15.53 20.79 -0.73
C SER A 18 14.59 21.02 0.43
N LEU A 19 14.20 19.93 1.10
CA LEU A 19 13.26 19.94 2.22
C LEU A 19 13.84 19.12 3.36
N GLU A 20 13.68 19.61 4.59
CA GLU A 20 14.08 18.92 5.81
C GLU A 20 12.86 18.43 6.58
N PHE A 21 12.98 17.26 7.19
CA PHE A 21 11.91 16.57 7.89
C PHE A 21 12.35 16.18 9.30
N SER A 22 11.42 16.24 10.24
CA SER A 22 11.58 15.68 11.59
C SER A 22 11.25 14.17 11.60
N SER A 23 11.65 13.50 12.67
CA SER A 23 11.31 12.07 12.86
C SER A 23 9.83 11.82 13.16
N GLY A 24 9.14 12.83 13.62
CA GLY A 24 7.71 12.78 13.97
C GLY A 24 6.82 13.24 12.82
N THR A 25 5.93 14.15 13.15
CA THR A 25 4.93 14.68 12.23
C THR A 25 5.45 15.87 11.44
N ASN A 26 5.28 15.82 10.13
CA ASN A 26 5.66 16.87 9.19
C ASN A 26 4.42 17.28 8.37
N LEU A 27 4.12 18.57 8.36
CA LEU A 27 3.01 19.15 7.63
C LEU A 27 3.54 20.00 6.47
N ILE A 28 3.27 19.59 5.24
CA ILE A 28 3.60 20.34 4.03
C ILE A 28 2.40 21.19 3.65
N LEU A 29 2.56 22.51 3.74
CA LEU A 29 1.55 23.50 3.38
C LEU A 29 1.89 24.19 2.06
N GLY A 30 0.86 24.60 1.36
CA GLY A 30 0.97 25.39 0.14
C GLY A 30 -0.36 25.50 -0.59
N SER A 31 -0.47 26.42 -1.52
CA SER A 31 -1.65 26.59 -2.37
C SER A 31 -1.90 25.38 -3.28
N ASN A 32 -3.06 25.30 -3.90
CA ASN A 32 -3.32 24.28 -4.92
C ASN A 32 -2.35 24.44 -6.09
N GLY A 33 -1.74 23.33 -6.51
CA GLY A 33 -0.72 23.35 -7.58
C GLY A 33 0.71 23.64 -7.12
N SER A 34 0.98 23.96 -5.84
CA SER A 34 2.34 24.25 -5.32
C SER A 34 3.31 23.06 -5.35
N GLY A 35 2.82 21.84 -5.61
CA GLY A 35 3.67 20.65 -5.70
C GLY A 35 3.62 19.73 -4.47
N LYS A 36 2.72 19.92 -3.52
CA LYS A 36 2.56 19.07 -2.32
C LYS A 36 2.50 17.58 -2.66
N THR A 37 1.54 17.19 -3.51
CA THR A 37 1.39 15.82 -4.00
C THR A 37 2.64 15.34 -4.76
N SER A 38 3.37 16.23 -5.44
CA SER A 38 4.61 15.87 -6.13
C SER A 38 5.74 15.51 -5.16
N ILE A 39 5.76 16.08 -3.96
CA ILE A 39 6.70 15.67 -2.91
C ILE A 39 6.39 14.26 -2.41
N LEU A 40 5.10 13.94 -2.17
CA LEU A 40 4.70 12.58 -1.80
C LEU A 40 4.99 11.58 -2.94
N GLU A 41 4.82 12.01 -4.20
CA GLU A 41 5.18 11.21 -5.37
C GLU A 41 6.68 10.94 -5.45
N ALA A 42 7.51 11.91 -5.11
CA ALA A 42 8.96 11.74 -5.04
C ALA A 42 9.36 10.70 -3.97
N PHE A 43 8.77 10.75 -2.78
CA PHE A 43 8.96 9.71 -1.76
C PHE A 43 8.50 8.33 -2.24
N ASN A 44 7.35 8.26 -2.91
CA ASN A 44 6.88 6.98 -3.46
C ASN A 44 7.86 6.41 -4.52
N ILE A 45 8.40 7.25 -5.39
CA ILE A 45 9.40 6.84 -6.38
C ILE A 45 10.70 6.39 -5.70
N LEU A 46 11.19 7.10 -4.70
CA LEU A 46 12.37 6.71 -3.91
C LEU A 46 12.19 5.34 -3.24
N LEU A 47 11.05 5.13 -2.62
CA LEU A 47 10.77 3.95 -1.80
C LEU A 47 10.29 2.77 -2.64
N LYS A 48 9.44 2.99 -3.66
CA LYS A 48 8.80 1.93 -4.49
C LYS A 48 9.37 1.77 -5.90
N GLY A 49 9.92 2.84 -6.45
CA GLY A 49 10.45 2.85 -7.81
C GLY A 49 9.40 3.13 -8.89
N ASN A 50 8.17 3.51 -8.52
CA ASN A 50 7.10 3.86 -9.44
C ASN A 50 6.33 5.10 -8.98
N SER A 51 5.65 5.77 -9.89
CA SER A 51 4.69 6.82 -9.56
C SER A 51 3.31 6.22 -9.27
N PHE A 52 2.52 6.89 -8.42
CA PHE A 52 1.10 6.58 -8.23
C PHE A 52 0.18 7.41 -9.14
N ARG A 53 0.72 8.41 -9.86
CA ARG A 53 -0.03 9.30 -10.74
C ARG A 53 0.11 8.96 -12.21
N VAL A 54 1.28 8.49 -12.63
CA VAL A 54 1.60 8.20 -14.03
C VAL A 54 2.15 6.78 -14.17
N LYS A 55 1.98 6.22 -15.36
CA LYS A 55 2.44 4.86 -15.67
C LYS A 55 3.95 4.80 -15.83
N GLU A 56 4.53 5.79 -16.51
CA GLU A 56 5.96 5.88 -16.75
C GLU A 56 6.60 6.98 -15.92
N THR A 57 7.61 6.65 -15.14
CA THR A 57 8.26 7.61 -14.24
C THR A 57 9.02 8.72 -14.97
N LYS A 58 9.33 8.54 -16.27
CA LYS A 58 9.87 9.62 -17.10
C LYS A 58 8.91 10.79 -17.27
N ASP A 59 7.58 10.56 -17.17
CA ASP A 59 6.57 11.62 -17.24
C ASP A 59 6.59 12.53 -16.00
N CYS A 60 7.44 12.24 -15.03
CA CYS A 60 7.73 13.10 -13.87
C CYS A 60 8.87 14.09 -14.13
N ILE A 61 9.55 14.01 -15.27
CA ILE A 61 10.61 14.97 -15.64
C ILE A 61 9.98 16.37 -15.81
N ASN A 62 10.65 17.39 -15.31
CA ASN A 62 10.23 18.78 -15.53
C ASN A 62 10.22 19.08 -17.03
N SER A 63 9.19 19.77 -17.54
CA SER A 63 8.92 19.96 -18.97
C SER A 63 10.05 20.59 -19.77
N SER A 64 10.97 21.31 -19.13
CA SER A 64 12.11 21.97 -19.78
C SER A 64 13.42 21.18 -19.69
N LYS A 65 13.37 19.92 -19.22
CA LYS A 65 14.56 19.13 -18.87
C LYS A 65 14.48 17.70 -19.42
N ASP A 66 15.64 17.03 -19.47
CA ASP A 66 15.77 15.68 -20.02
C ASP A 66 15.94 14.59 -18.95
N PHE A 67 16.06 15.00 -17.68
CA PHE A 67 16.26 14.09 -16.55
C PHE A 67 15.68 14.66 -15.27
N TYR A 68 15.46 13.80 -14.29
CA TYR A 68 15.29 14.20 -12.90
C TYR A 68 16.20 13.40 -11.97
N ASN A 69 16.47 13.98 -10.79
CA ASN A 69 17.13 13.30 -9.68
C ASN A 69 16.31 13.52 -8.41
N ILE A 70 16.06 12.44 -7.68
CA ILE A 70 15.46 12.46 -6.36
C ILE A 70 16.44 11.79 -5.41
N SER A 71 16.83 12.48 -4.35
CA SER A 71 17.68 11.89 -3.31
C SER A 71 17.15 12.19 -1.93
N SER A 72 17.42 11.27 -1.00
CA SER A 72 17.09 11.45 0.41
C SER A 72 18.18 10.88 1.29
N ILE A 73 18.37 11.52 2.42
CA ILE A 73 19.25 11.08 3.51
C ILE A 73 18.37 10.86 4.73
N GLY A 74 18.63 9.78 5.44
CA GLY A 74 17.97 9.42 6.67
C GLY A 74 18.82 8.51 7.53
N GLU A 75 18.21 7.83 8.47
CA GLU A 75 18.86 6.85 9.34
C GLU A 75 17.98 5.61 9.47
N LEU A 76 18.60 4.46 9.43
CA LEU A 76 17.98 3.16 9.69
C LEU A 76 18.79 2.44 10.77
N ARG A 77 18.19 2.18 11.92
CA ARG A 77 18.89 1.54 13.07
C ARG A 77 20.21 2.25 13.40
N ASP A 78 20.12 3.58 13.54
CA ASP A 78 21.24 4.49 13.85
C ASP A 78 22.33 4.59 12.76
N ASN A 79 22.20 3.89 11.66
CA ASN A 79 23.10 3.92 10.52
C ASN A 79 22.61 4.89 9.43
N LYS A 80 23.53 5.56 8.77
CA LYS A 80 23.23 6.54 7.72
C LYS A 80 22.67 5.86 6.47
N LEU A 81 21.41 6.20 6.13
CA LEU A 81 20.72 5.73 4.94
C LEU A 81 20.79 6.80 3.84
N LYS A 82 21.19 6.40 2.64
CA LYS A 82 21.14 7.24 1.44
C LYS A 82 20.28 6.55 0.39
N LEU A 83 19.30 7.28 -0.13
CA LEU A 83 18.43 6.83 -1.21
C LEU A 83 18.59 7.78 -2.39
N LYS A 84 18.74 7.25 -3.60
CA LYS A 84 18.83 8.03 -4.84
C LYS A 84 18.10 7.35 -5.96
N VAL A 85 17.33 8.13 -6.72
CA VAL A 85 16.69 7.70 -7.96
C VAL A 85 16.96 8.74 -9.04
N GLU A 86 17.40 8.27 -10.19
CA GLU A 86 17.62 9.07 -11.40
C GLU A 86 16.83 8.47 -12.56
N ASN A 87 16.23 9.33 -13.35
CA ASN A 87 15.58 8.93 -14.60
C ASN A 87 15.85 9.97 -15.69
N SER A 88 15.89 9.53 -16.93
CA SER A 88 16.04 10.43 -18.08
C SER A 88 15.29 9.89 -19.28
N LEU A 89 15.06 10.74 -20.28
CA LEU A 89 14.36 10.37 -21.52
C LEU A 89 15.03 9.19 -22.23
N ASN A 90 16.36 9.13 -22.19
CA ASN A 90 17.17 8.18 -22.94
C ASN A 90 17.70 6.99 -22.11
N LYS A 91 17.43 6.94 -20.79
CA LYS A 91 17.91 5.87 -19.90
C LYS A 91 16.75 5.31 -19.07
N ARG A 92 16.90 4.05 -18.65
CA ARG A 92 15.98 3.44 -17.69
C ARG A 92 16.18 4.05 -16.30
N LEU A 93 15.13 4.02 -15.50
CA LEU A 93 15.18 4.40 -14.09
C LEU A 93 16.34 3.69 -13.38
N SER A 94 17.23 4.47 -12.79
CA SER A 94 18.30 3.99 -11.92
C SER A 94 17.96 4.28 -10.47
N SER A 95 18.19 3.32 -9.59
CA SER A 95 17.89 3.46 -8.18
C SER A 95 19.04 2.89 -7.35
N LYS A 96 19.61 3.72 -6.46
CA LYS A 96 20.69 3.35 -5.54
C LYS A 96 20.20 3.51 -4.11
N ARG A 97 20.43 2.49 -3.28
CA ARG A 97 20.12 2.48 -1.85
C ARG A 97 21.32 1.96 -1.09
N THR A 98 21.80 2.73 -0.13
CA THR A 98 22.96 2.35 0.68
C THR A 98 22.73 2.65 2.16
N LEU A 99 23.21 1.76 3.00
CA LEU A 99 23.32 1.90 4.44
C LEU A 99 24.81 1.87 4.78
N GLU A 100 25.34 2.94 5.42
CA GLU A 100 26.78 3.11 5.64
C GLU A 100 27.61 2.86 4.36
N ASP A 101 27.10 3.40 3.23
CA ASP A 101 27.64 3.25 1.88
C ASP A 101 27.61 1.82 1.28
N MET A 102 27.14 0.80 2.02
CA MET A 102 26.93 -0.54 1.54
C MET A 102 25.53 -0.70 0.92
N PRO A 103 25.38 -1.43 -0.20
CA PRO A 103 24.07 -1.65 -0.83
C PRO A 103 23.08 -2.33 0.11
N ILE A 104 21.84 -1.81 0.19
CA ILE A 104 20.73 -2.40 0.95
C ILE A 104 19.55 -2.71 0.04
N LYS A 105 18.86 -3.84 0.31
CA LYS A 105 17.66 -4.20 -0.42
C LYS A 105 16.48 -3.30 0.00
N LYS A 106 15.59 -3.06 -0.94
CA LYS A 106 14.37 -2.25 -0.72
C LYS A 106 13.52 -2.80 0.42
N GLU A 107 13.38 -4.10 0.49
CA GLU A 107 12.57 -4.81 1.48
C GLU A 107 13.11 -4.66 2.92
N ASP A 108 14.37 -4.31 3.08
CA ASP A 108 15.05 -4.18 4.38
C ASP A 108 15.05 -2.75 4.93
N ILE A 109 14.52 -1.78 4.17
CA ILE A 109 14.48 -0.37 4.59
C ILE A 109 13.31 -0.17 5.56
N TYR A 110 12.28 0.58 5.15
CA TYR A 110 11.12 0.89 5.98
C TYR A 110 9.87 0.21 5.42
N PHE A 111 8.89 0.00 6.29
CA PHE A 111 7.53 -0.15 5.83
C PHE A 111 6.96 1.23 5.58
N TYR A 112 6.51 1.52 4.37
CA TYR A 112 5.88 2.79 4.10
C TYR A 112 4.47 2.59 3.52
N GLN A 113 3.61 3.51 3.86
CA GLN A 113 2.23 3.55 3.39
C GLN A 113 1.93 4.92 2.81
N LEU A 114 1.33 4.90 1.62
CA LEU A 114 0.82 6.10 0.95
C LEU A 114 -0.71 6.08 1.03
N ILE A 115 -1.28 7.10 1.64
CA ILE A 115 -2.71 7.27 1.82
C ILE A 115 -3.16 8.44 0.95
N ILE A 116 -3.89 8.11 -0.10
CA ILE A 116 -4.42 9.03 -1.11
C ILE A 116 -5.88 8.66 -1.41
N ALA A 117 -6.64 9.54 -2.06
CA ALA A 117 -8.03 9.28 -2.42
C ALA A 117 -8.25 7.94 -3.16
N LYS A 118 -7.28 7.50 -3.97
CA LYS A 118 -7.33 6.22 -4.68
C LYS A 118 -7.45 5.01 -3.75
N ASN A 119 -7.03 5.10 -2.49
CA ASN A 119 -7.11 3.98 -1.54
C ASN A 119 -8.55 3.58 -1.20
N LEU A 120 -9.56 4.43 -1.46
CA LEU A 120 -10.97 4.06 -1.36
C LEU A 120 -11.30 2.87 -2.26
N GLN A 121 -10.54 2.62 -3.33
CA GLN A 121 -10.65 1.41 -4.15
C GLN A 121 -10.44 0.09 -3.36
N MET A 122 -9.84 0.13 -2.17
CA MET A 122 -9.77 -1.04 -1.29
C MET A 122 -11.16 -1.44 -0.76
N LEU A 123 -12.08 -0.51 -0.62
CA LEU A 123 -13.45 -0.76 -0.16
C LEU A 123 -14.45 -0.83 -1.31
N GLU A 124 -14.32 0.04 -2.31
CA GLU A 124 -15.27 0.25 -3.40
C GLU A 124 -14.85 -0.43 -4.71
N GLY A 125 -13.55 -0.70 -4.89
CA GLY A 125 -12.97 -1.15 -6.16
C GLY A 125 -12.94 -2.67 -6.33
N GLU A 126 -12.30 -3.04 -7.43
CA GLU A 126 -12.13 -4.43 -7.83
C GLU A 126 -11.22 -5.22 -6.86
N PRO A 127 -11.39 -6.54 -6.79
CA PRO A 127 -10.59 -7.41 -5.92
C PRO A 127 -9.08 -7.33 -6.15
N ASP A 128 -8.62 -6.93 -7.35
CA ASP A 128 -7.20 -6.82 -7.68
C ASP A 128 -6.48 -5.84 -6.76
N PHE A 129 -7.09 -4.67 -6.49
CA PHE A 129 -6.52 -3.68 -5.58
C PHE A 129 -6.34 -4.23 -4.15
N ARG A 130 -7.34 -4.97 -3.66
CA ARG A 130 -7.28 -5.61 -2.34
C ARG A 130 -6.21 -6.70 -2.28
N ARG A 131 -6.08 -7.51 -3.35
CA ARG A 131 -5.02 -8.54 -3.44
C ARG A 131 -3.63 -7.95 -3.43
N ASP A 132 -3.40 -6.90 -4.22
CA ASP A 132 -2.11 -6.23 -4.29
C ASP A 132 -1.71 -5.65 -2.93
N PHE A 133 -2.64 -4.96 -2.27
CA PHE A 133 -2.44 -4.44 -0.92
C PHE A 133 -2.11 -5.55 0.09
N PHE A 134 -2.90 -6.62 0.11
CA PHE A 134 -2.73 -7.73 1.04
C PHE A 134 -1.41 -8.48 0.82
N ASN A 135 -1.07 -8.74 -0.43
CA ASN A 135 0.19 -9.39 -0.77
C ASN A 135 1.40 -8.52 -0.44
N ASP A 136 1.34 -7.22 -0.72
CA ASP A 136 2.43 -6.27 -0.38
C ASP A 136 2.66 -6.27 1.14
N LEU A 137 1.61 -6.16 1.94
CA LEU A 137 1.68 -6.24 3.40
C LEU A 137 2.25 -7.59 3.87
N MET A 138 1.75 -8.71 3.34
CA MET A 138 2.23 -10.04 3.68
C MET A 138 3.72 -10.22 3.37
N PHE A 139 4.21 -9.69 2.25
CA PHE A 139 5.63 -9.78 1.87
C PHE A 139 6.53 -8.93 2.77
N HIS A 140 6.03 -7.87 3.38
CA HIS A 140 6.77 -7.12 4.39
C HIS A 140 6.92 -7.88 5.70
N VAL A 141 5.91 -8.67 6.07
CA VAL A 141 5.88 -9.46 7.32
C VAL A 141 6.55 -10.82 7.14
N LYS A 142 6.30 -11.48 6.01
CA LYS A 142 6.79 -12.83 5.66
C LYS A 142 7.47 -12.81 4.28
N PRO A 143 8.69 -12.29 4.14
CA PRO A 143 9.36 -12.11 2.85
C PRO A 143 9.51 -13.39 2.02
N GLU A 144 9.61 -14.56 2.68
CA GLU A 144 9.70 -15.87 2.03
C GLU A 144 8.47 -16.20 1.18
N THR A 145 7.30 -15.69 1.54
CA THR A 145 6.05 -15.93 0.79
C THR A 145 6.08 -15.30 -0.59
N LYS A 146 6.91 -14.27 -0.82
CA LYS A 146 7.09 -13.64 -2.12
C LYS A 146 7.66 -14.60 -3.17
N LYS A 147 8.58 -15.50 -2.77
CA LYS A 147 9.14 -16.53 -3.67
C LYS A 147 8.06 -17.50 -4.11
N LEU A 148 7.28 -18.02 -3.16
CA LEU A 148 6.15 -18.91 -3.43
C LEU A 148 5.10 -18.25 -4.34
N HIS A 149 4.73 -17.01 -4.05
CA HIS A 149 3.82 -16.23 -4.89
C HIS A 149 4.33 -16.12 -6.33
N ASN A 150 5.61 -15.79 -6.52
CA ASN A 150 6.21 -15.68 -7.85
C ASN A 150 6.24 -17.04 -8.60
N GLN A 151 6.50 -18.14 -7.91
CA GLN A 151 6.45 -19.48 -8.50
C GLN A 151 5.02 -19.81 -8.94
N TYR A 152 4.04 -19.58 -8.09
CA TYR A 152 2.64 -19.74 -8.44
C TYR A 152 2.22 -18.91 -9.65
N GLN A 153 2.60 -17.62 -9.71
CA GLN A 153 2.29 -16.75 -10.84
C GLN A 153 2.93 -17.24 -12.14
N LYS A 154 4.13 -17.80 -12.10
CA LYS A 154 4.77 -18.41 -13.27
C LYS A 154 4.00 -19.65 -13.75
N ALA A 155 3.64 -20.57 -12.86
CA ALA A 155 2.85 -21.76 -13.20
C ALA A 155 1.48 -21.38 -13.77
N LEU A 156 0.79 -20.43 -13.13
CA LEU A 156 -0.49 -19.88 -13.57
C LEU A 156 -0.40 -19.28 -14.99
N LYS A 157 0.65 -18.51 -15.27
CA LYS A 157 0.91 -17.93 -16.60
C LYS A 157 1.11 -19.01 -17.67
N GLN A 158 1.81 -20.09 -17.35
CA GLN A 158 1.99 -21.21 -18.28
C GLN A 158 0.67 -21.95 -18.54
N ARG A 159 -0.09 -22.26 -17.47
CA ARG A 159 -1.43 -22.86 -17.64
C ARG A 159 -2.33 -21.97 -18.52
N ASN A 160 -2.37 -20.68 -18.27
CA ASN A 160 -3.16 -19.74 -19.06
C ASN A 160 -2.69 -19.67 -20.52
N LYS A 161 -1.38 -19.79 -20.78
CA LYS A 161 -0.84 -19.89 -22.14
C LYS A 161 -1.34 -21.14 -22.85
N CYS A 162 -1.36 -22.30 -22.17
CA CYS A 162 -1.90 -23.54 -22.74
C CYS A 162 -3.40 -23.42 -23.03
N LEU A 163 -4.18 -22.86 -22.12
CA LEU A 163 -5.60 -22.62 -22.32
C LEU A 163 -5.88 -21.71 -23.53
N LYS A 164 -5.20 -20.56 -23.59
CA LYS A 164 -5.37 -19.56 -24.66
C LYS A 164 -5.00 -20.12 -26.04
N ASN A 165 -3.93 -20.92 -26.10
CA ASN A 165 -3.44 -21.49 -27.35
C ASN A 165 -4.06 -22.86 -27.68
N LYS A 166 -5.08 -23.29 -26.90
CA LYS A 166 -5.80 -24.55 -27.10
C LYS A 166 -4.90 -25.78 -27.17
N PHE A 167 -3.92 -25.86 -26.26
CA PHE A 167 -3.04 -27.03 -26.14
C PHE A 167 -3.83 -28.27 -25.70
N SER A 168 -3.21 -29.44 -25.79
CA SER A 168 -3.83 -30.72 -25.41
C SER A 168 -4.21 -30.74 -23.91
N ASP A 169 -5.22 -31.56 -23.58
CA ASP A 169 -5.64 -31.73 -22.18
C ASP A 169 -4.52 -32.30 -21.30
N VAL A 170 -3.61 -33.06 -21.89
CA VAL A 170 -2.44 -33.60 -21.21
C VAL A 170 -1.53 -32.46 -20.76
N GLU A 171 -1.18 -31.51 -21.65
CA GLU A 171 -0.33 -30.36 -21.33
C GLU A 171 -1.00 -29.42 -20.31
N ILE A 172 -2.30 -29.17 -20.48
CA ILE A 172 -3.06 -28.36 -19.51
C ILE A 172 -3.11 -29.05 -18.14
N SER A 173 -3.22 -30.39 -18.09
CA SER A 173 -3.24 -31.16 -16.86
C SER A 173 -1.91 -31.09 -16.11
N LEU A 174 -0.76 -31.14 -16.80
CA LEU A 174 0.56 -30.98 -16.19
C LEU A 174 0.67 -29.66 -15.44
N TRP A 175 0.34 -28.57 -16.12
CA TRP A 175 0.35 -27.25 -15.47
C TRP A 175 -0.73 -27.08 -14.39
N SER A 176 -1.88 -27.76 -14.53
CA SER A 176 -2.95 -27.77 -13.51
C SER A 176 -2.47 -28.41 -12.20
N LYS A 177 -1.67 -29.49 -12.25
CA LYS A 177 -1.08 -30.11 -11.07
C LYS A 177 -0.12 -29.14 -10.36
N GLU A 178 0.75 -28.47 -11.12
CA GLU A 178 1.70 -27.49 -10.57
C GLU A 178 0.96 -26.29 -9.95
N VAL A 179 -0.01 -25.73 -10.67
CA VAL A 179 -0.87 -24.64 -10.16
C VAL A 179 -1.63 -25.06 -8.91
N SER A 180 -2.09 -26.33 -8.84
CA SER A 180 -2.80 -26.85 -7.66
C SER A 180 -1.88 -26.98 -6.46
N ALA A 181 -0.67 -27.54 -6.63
CA ALA A 181 0.29 -27.73 -5.55
C ALA A 181 0.76 -26.39 -4.95
N LEU A 182 1.30 -25.51 -5.79
CA LEU A 182 1.75 -24.17 -5.38
C LEU A 182 0.60 -23.31 -4.87
N GLY A 183 -0.58 -23.43 -5.49
CA GLY A 183 -1.78 -22.68 -5.13
C GLY A 183 -2.34 -23.09 -3.77
N LEU A 184 -2.28 -24.36 -3.42
CA LEU A 184 -2.70 -24.84 -2.08
C LEU A 184 -1.78 -24.28 -1.00
N GLU A 185 -0.46 -24.37 -1.20
CA GLU A 185 0.53 -23.82 -0.28
C GLU A 185 0.38 -22.32 -0.09
N LEU A 186 0.26 -21.58 -1.20
CA LEU A 186 0.04 -20.12 -1.16
C LEU A 186 -1.26 -19.75 -0.44
N SER A 187 -2.34 -20.51 -0.67
CA SER A 187 -3.63 -20.27 0.00
C SER A 187 -3.56 -20.49 1.50
N LEU A 188 -2.76 -21.46 1.98
CA LEU A 188 -2.52 -21.65 3.42
C LEU A 188 -1.81 -20.42 4.01
N GLN A 189 -0.76 -19.92 3.34
CA GLN A 189 -0.07 -18.70 3.77
C GLN A 189 -1.00 -17.47 3.78
N HIS A 190 -1.83 -17.31 2.75
CA HIS A 190 -2.85 -16.25 2.71
C HIS A 190 -3.81 -16.35 3.89
N TYR A 191 -4.31 -17.54 4.20
CA TYR A 191 -5.29 -17.73 5.28
C TYR A 191 -4.67 -17.48 6.67
N GLU A 192 -3.45 -17.98 6.91
CA GLU A 192 -2.74 -17.73 8.16
C GLU A 192 -2.45 -16.23 8.36
N PHE A 193 -1.99 -15.56 7.32
CA PHE A 193 -1.77 -14.12 7.39
C PHE A 193 -3.08 -13.33 7.53
N PHE A 194 -4.15 -13.78 6.85
CA PHE A 194 -5.46 -13.15 6.98
C PHE A 194 -5.99 -13.20 8.42
N LYS A 195 -5.77 -14.28 9.16
CA LYS A 195 -6.15 -14.34 10.59
C LYS A 195 -5.46 -13.24 11.41
N ILE A 196 -4.16 -13.04 11.16
CA ILE A 196 -3.38 -11.97 11.81
C ILE A 196 -3.92 -10.60 11.42
N PHE A 197 -4.09 -10.36 10.13
CA PHE A 197 -4.63 -9.11 9.58
C PHE A 197 -6.01 -8.79 10.18
N LYS A 198 -6.96 -9.73 10.08
CA LYS A 198 -8.32 -9.57 10.60
C LYS A 198 -8.33 -9.25 12.09
N ALA A 199 -7.61 -10.03 12.89
CA ALA A 199 -7.56 -9.83 14.33
C ALA A 199 -7.01 -8.45 14.71
N ASN A 200 -5.92 -8.03 14.08
CA ASN A 200 -5.30 -6.73 14.38
C ASN A 200 -6.17 -5.56 13.93
N VAL A 201 -6.74 -5.61 12.72
CA VAL A 201 -7.64 -4.55 12.22
C VAL A 201 -8.87 -4.44 13.12
N LYS A 202 -9.50 -5.57 13.43
CA LYS A 202 -10.69 -5.60 14.29
C LYS A 202 -10.38 -5.04 15.68
N ASN A 203 -9.37 -5.56 16.37
CA ASN A 203 -8.96 -5.09 17.69
C ASN A 203 -8.59 -3.59 17.70
N TYR A 204 -7.95 -3.10 16.61
CA TYR A 204 -7.57 -1.71 16.51
C TYR A 204 -8.79 -0.80 16.39
N VAL A 205 -9.75 -1.17 15.53
CA VAL A 205 -11.00 -0.41 15.34
C VAL A 205 -11.84 -0.47 16.62
N GLU A 206 -12.04 -1.64 17.23
CA GLU A 206 -12.80 -1.78 18.49
C GLU A 206 -12.21 -0.91 19.61
N LYS A 207 -10.88 -0.88 19.75
CA LYS A 207 -10.20 -0.02 20.73
C LYS A 207 -10.47 1.47 20.49
N ILE A 208 -10.56 1.90 19.24
CA ILE A 208 -10.84 3.30 18.91
C ILE A 208 -12.32 3.62 19.15
N VAL A 209 -13.22 2.74 18.72
CA VAL A 209 -14.67 2.88 18.96
C VAL A 209 -14.96 2.95 20.47
N SER A 210 -14.29 2.16 21.29
CA SER A 210 -14.47 2.19 22.76
C SER A 210 -14.07 3.52 23.41
N THR A 211 -13.31 4.39 22.74
CA THR A 211 -13.02 5.77 23.20
C THR A 211 -14.15 6.76 22.88
N GLY A 212 -15.24 6.31 22.28
CA GLY A 212 -16.36 7.16 21.85
C GLY A 212 -16.19 7.71 20.42
N SER A 213 -15.07 7.43 19.75
CA SER A 213 -14.82 7.85 18.36
C SER A 213 -15.38 6.83 17.36
N PHE A 214 -15.95 7.33 16.25
CA PHE A 214 -16.36 6.50 15.09
C PHE A 214 -17.32 5.36 15.44
N SER A 215 -18.34 5.61 16.27
CA SER A 215 -19.32 4.60 16.73
C SER A 215 -20.01 3.84 15.59
N TYR A 216 -20.11 4.44 14.40
CA TYR A 216 -20.66 3.79 13.21
C TYR A 216 -19.80 2.59 12.73
N LEU A 217 -18.55 2.44 13.20
CA LEU A 217 -17.70 1.27 12.95
C LEU A 217 -17.88 0.16 14.00
N ASP A 218 -18.79 0.31 14.93
CA ASP A 218 -19.13 -0.80 15.82
C ASP A 218 -19.52 -2.04 15.02
N LYS A 219 -19.12 -3.23 15.53
CA LYS A 219 -19.30 -4.53 14.83
C LYS A 219 -18.68 -4.59 13.43
N MET A 220 -17.58 -3.84 13.21
CA MET A 220 -16.77 -4.00 12.00
C MET A 220 -16.15 -5.39 11.96
N ASP A 221 -16.23 -6.04 10.80
CA ASP A 221 -15.62 -7.36 10.56
C ASP A 221 -15.01 -7.42 9.15
N VAL A 222 -14.09 -8.38 8.96
CA VAL A 222 -13.47 -8.65 7.66
C VAL A 222 -13.71 -10.11 7.30
N THR A 223 -14.25 -10.35 6.11
CA THR A 223 -14.52 -11.71 5.60
C THR A 223 -13.54 -12.05 4.48
N PHE A 224 -13.20 -13.33 4.33
CA PHE A 224 -12.22 -13.83 3.36
C PHE A 224 -12.79 -14.93 2.48
N THR A 225 -12.43 -14.89 1.20
CA THR A 225 -12.67 -15.95 0.23
C THR A 225 -11.37 -16.40 -0.39
N LYS A 226 -11.16 -17.73 -0.45
CA LYS A 226 -9.89 -18.30 -0.96
C LYS A 226 -9.79 -18.32 -2.49
N GLY A 227 -10.87 -17.98 -3.21
CA GLY A 227 -10.90 -17.93 -4.67
C GLY A 227 -11.43 -19.19 -5.35
N TRP A 228 -11.91 -20.15 -4.59
CA TRP A 228 -12.66 -21.33 -5.06
C TRP A 228 -13.58 -21.87 -3.95
N GLU A 229 -14.37 -22.91 -4.22
CA GLU A 229 -15.36 -23.45 -3.31
C GLU A 229 -14.72 -23.95 -1.99
N ARG A 230 -15.30 -23.53 -0.84
CA ARG A 230 -14.74 -23.83 0.50
C ARG A 230 -14.58 -25.32 0.78
N THR A 231 -15.51 -26.12 0.31
CA THR A 231 -15.58 -27.56 0.57
C THR A 231 -14.71 -28.41 -0.36
N LYS A 232 -14.13 -27.82 -1.43
CA LYS A 232 -13.38 -28.56 -2.45
C LYS A 232 -11.87 -28.34 -2.32
N LYS A 233 -11.12 -29.36 -2.75
CA LYS A 233 -9.69 -29.21 -3.02
C LYS A 233 -9.48 -28.38 -4.28
N LEU A 234 -8.36 -27.69 -4.40
CA LEU A 234 -8.08 -26.85 -5.57
C LEU A 234 -7.97 -27.67 -6.86
N ASP A 235 -7.33 -28.85 -6.78
CA ASP A 235 -7.22 -29.77 -7.94
C ASP A 235 -8.60 -30.14 -8.52
N ASP A 236 -9.54 -30.51 -7.66
CA ASP A 236 -10.89 -30.85 -8.08
C ASP A 236 -11.62 -29.65 -8.69
N SER A 237 -11.43 -28.47 -8.12
CA SER A 237 -12.02 -27.22 -8.64
C SER A 237 -11.45 -26.85 -10.01
N LEU A 238 -10.13 -27.06 -10.23
CA LEU A 238 -9.50 -26.83 -11.52
C LEU A 238 -9.96 -27.82 -12.60
N LYS A 239 -10.16 -29.10 -12.23
CA LYS A 239 -10.72 -30.13 -13.14
C LYS A 239 -12.15 -29.77 -13.54
N GLN A 240 -12.99 -29.42 -12.57
CA GLN A 240 -14.40 -29.07 -12.83
C GLN A 240 -14.55 -27.78 -13.64
N SER A 241 -13.62 -26.84 -13.52
CA SER A 241 -13.66 -25.58 -14.28
C SER A 241 -12.99 -25.67 -15.64
N LEU A 242 -12.42 -26.82 -16.03
CA LEU A 242 -11.56 -26.94 -17.22
C LEU A 242 -12.22 -26.45 -18.50
N GLU A 243 -13.43 -26.90 -18.80
CA GLU A 243 -14.15 -26.47 -20.03
C GLU A 243 -14.46 -24.97 -20.02
N LYS A 244 -14.83 -24.44 -18.85
CA LYS A 244 -15.01 -23.00 -18.67
C LYS A 244 -13.70 -22.24 -18.86
N ASP A 245 -12.60 -22.73 -18.28
CA ASP A 245 -11.27 -22.11 -18.38
C ASP A 245 -10.76 -22.13 -19.83
N LYS A 246 -11.02 -23.20 -20.60
CA LYS A 246 -10.73 -23.29 -22.05
C LYS A 246 -11.51 -22.24 -22.85
N ALA A 247 -12.79 -22.07 -22.55
CA ALA A 247 -13.64 -21.08 -23.22
C ALA A 247 -13.19 -19.64 -22.90
N LEU A 248 -12.74 -19.37 -21.66
CA LEU A 248 -12.26 -18.07 -21.21
C LEU A 248 -10.80 -17.77 -21.61
N GLY A 249 -9.99 -18.81 -21.87
CA GLY A 249 -8.56 -18.67 -22.12
C GLY A 249 -7.72 -18.35 -20.87
N TYR A 250 -8.30 -18.49 -19.68
CA TYR A 250 -7.60 -18.26 -18.40
C TYR A 250 -8.20 -19.07 -17.25
N THR A 251 -7.42 -19.24 -16.19
CA THR A 251 -7.79 -19.97 -14.96
C THR A 251 -8.78 -19.16 -14.13
N SER A 252 -9.95 -19.70 -13.86
CA SER A 252 -11.02 -19.02 -13.13
C SER A 252 -11.03 -19.31 -11.63
N LYS A 253 -10.29 -20.32 -11.15
CA LYS A 253 -10.25 -20.78 -9.75
C LYS A 253 -8.83 -20.78 -9.22
N GLY A 254 -8.63 -20.37 -7.96
CA GLY A 254 -7.34 -20.41 -7.30
C GLY A 254 -7.04 -19.18 -6.44
N PRO A 255 -5.89 -19.15 -5.70
CA PRO A 255 -5.55 -18.06 -4.79
C PRO A 255 -5.35 -16.70 -5.49
N HIS A 256 -5.14 -16.65 -6.80
CA HIS A 256 -5.18 -15.41 -7.60
C HIS A 256 -6.60 -14.82 -7.74
N ARG A 257 -7.63 -15.51 -7.25
CA ARG A 257 -9.02 -15.07 -7.15
C ARG A 257 -9.47 -14.87 -5.71
N MET A 258 -8.54 -14.95 -4.77
CA MET A 258 -8.86 -14.66 -3.37
C MET A 258 -9.37 -13.23 -3.23
N ASP A 259 -10.19 -13.00 -2.21
CA ASP A 259 -10.67 -11.66 -1.88
C ASP A 259 -10.99 -11.54 -0.39
N PHE A 260 -11.02 -10.31 0.10
CA PHE A 260 -11.54 -10.01 1.41
C PHE A 260 -12.44 -8.77 1.36
N THR A 261 -13.43 -8.72 2.24
CA THR A 261 -14.44 -7.66 2.24
C THR A 261 -14.64 -7.14 3.65
N PHE A 262 -14.65 -5.83 3.81
CA PHE A 262 -14.99 -5.17 5.06
C PHE A 262 -16.51 -5.08 5.20
N LYS A 263 -17.00 -5.40 6.38
CA LYS A 263 -18.42 -5.33 6.74
C LYS A 263 -18.59 -4.50 8.01
N VAL A 264 -19.70 -3.80 8.09
CA VAL A 264 -20.16 -3.09 9.29
C VAL A 264 -21.62 -3.46 9.50
N ASN A 265 -21.97 -3.98 10.69
CA ASN A 265 -23.28 -4.52 10.97
C ASN A 265 -23.74 -5.55 9.90
N GLU A 266 -22.84 -6.49 9.54
CA GLU A 266 -23.03 -7.55 8.54
C GLU A 266 -23.21 -7.07 7.08
N LYS A 267 -23.34 -5.78 6.82
CA LYS A 267 -23.44 -5.19 5.49
C LYS A 267 -22.07 -4.81 4.95
N ILE A 268 -21.90 -4.85 3.63
CA ILE A 268 -20.66 -4.41 2.97
C ILE A 268 -20.40 -2.93 3.31
N ALA A 269 -19.20 -2.59 3.74
CA ALA A 269 -18.86 -1.24 4.19
C ALA A 269 -19.10 -0.18 3.11
N SER A 270 -18.71 -0.47 1.86
CA SER A 270 -18.87 0.48 0.74
C SER A 270 -20.33 0.83 0.41
N THR A 271 -21.30 -0.02 0.76
CA THR A 271 -22.72 0.25 0.53
C THR A 271 -23.44 0.82 1.75
N ASN A 272 -22.79 0.83 2.91
CA ASN A 272 -23.39 1.19 4.19
C ASN A 272 -22.81 2.46 4.85
N LEU A 273 -21.60 2.87 4.44
CA LEU A 273 -20.89 4.02 4.98
C LEU A 273 -20.85 5.18 3.98
N SER A 274 -20.84 6.41 4.48
CA SER A 274 -20.56 7.59 3.66
C SER A 274 -19.09 7.64 3.23
N ARG A 275 -18.74 8.48 2.23
CA ARG A 275 -17.36 8.60 1.73
C ARG A 275 -16.37 9.01 2.84
N GLY A 276 -16.73 9.98 3.68
CA GLY A 276 -15.91 10.36 4.82
C GLY A 276 -15.73 9.21 5.83
N GLN A 277 -16.78 8.44 6.12
CA GLN A 277 -16.70 7.25 6.96
C GLN A 277 -15.82 6.14 6.35
N LEU A 278 -15.91 5.92 5.04
CA LEU A 278 -15.03 4.99 4.32
C LEU A 278 -13.57 5.45 4.39
N LYS A 279 -13.31 6.73 4.24
CA LYS A 279 -11.96 7.31 4.38
C LYS A 279 -11.37 7.05 5.76
N ILE A 280 -12.16 7.22 6.81
CA ILE A 280 -11.75 6.90 8.18
C ILE A 280 -11.47 5.42 8.35
N LEU A 281 -12.34 4.53 7.87
CA LEU A 281 -12.10 3.09 7.92
C LEU A 281 -10.78 2.72 7.25
N ILE A 282 -10.49 3.26 6.07
CA ILE A 282 -9.21 3.05 5.36
C ILE A 282 -8.02 3.51 6.20
N LEU A 283 -8.09 4.71 6.75
CA LEU A 283 -7.03 5.24 7.63
C LEU A 283 -6.77 4.31 8.81
N LEU A 284 -7.81 3.84 9.49
CA LEU A 284 -7.68 2.91 10.62
C LEU A 284 -7.07 1.56 10.17
N VAL A 285 -7.44 1.05 9.00
CA VAL A 285 -6.83 -0.16 8.43
C VAL A 285 -5.34 0.05 8.18
N PHE A 286 -4.93 1.17 7.57
CA PHE A 286 -3.53 1.48 7.31
C PHE A 286 -2.73 1.65 8.62
N LEU A 287 -3.30 2.33 9.62
CA LEU A 287 -2.67 2.46 10.94
C LEU A 287 -2.50 1.10 11.63
N SER A 288 -3.51 0.23 11.52
CA SER A 288 -3.40 -1.15 11.99
C SER A 288 -2.28 -1.92 11.28
N CYS A 289 -2.11 -1.75 9.96
CA CYS A 289 -1.04 -2.39 9.20
C CYS A 289 0.36 -1.96 9.66
N SER A 290 0.56 -0.67 9.98
CA SER A 290 1.82 -0.20 10.58
C SER A 290 2.12 -0.93 11.89
N LYS A 291 1.11 -1.14 12.74
CA LYS A 291 1.27 -1.91 13.99
C LYS A 291 1.57 -3.38 13.75
N ILE A 292 0.91 -4.02 12.77
CA ILE A 292 1.21 -5.41 12.39
C ILE A 292 2.67 -5.55 11.99
N VAL A 293 3.16 -4.67 11.10
CA VAL A 293 4.54 -4.72 10.64
C VAL A 293 5.51 -4.46 11.79
N LYS A 294 5.28 -3.43 12.61
CA LYS A 294 6.13 -3.13 13.77
C LYS A 294 6.20 -4.29 14.75
N SER A 295 5.06 -4.90 15.08
CA SER A 295 5.01 -6.00 16.06
C SER A 295 5.64 -7.31 15.57
N LEU A 296 5.63 -7.57 14.26
CA LEU A 296 6.13 -8.83 13.69
C LEU A 296 7.52 -8.74 13.07
N THR A 297 8.03 -7.54 12.78
CA THR A 297 9.30 -7.36 12.06
C THR A 297 10.22 -6.31 12.70
N ASP A 298 9.73 -5.58 13.68
CA ASP A 298 10.38 -4.42 14.30
C ASP A 298 10.76 -3.30 13.31
N LYS A 299 10.23 -3.33 12.08
CA LYS A 299 10.47 -2.26 11.10
C LYS A 299 9.72 -1.00 11.48
N GLU A 300 10.39 0.13 11.36
CA GLU A 300 9.75 1.44 11.46
C GLU A 300 8.87 1.71 10.24
N SER A 301 7.84 2.53 10.44
CA SER A 301 6.88 2.88 9.39
C SER A 301 6.98 4.36 9.02
N ILE A 302 6.75 4.65 7.73
CA ILE A 302 6.57 6.01 7.21
C ILE A 302 5.16 6.11 6.66
N LEU A 303 4.40 7.10 7.12
CA LEU A 303 3.05 7.39 6.64
C LEU A 303 3.07 8.67 5.79
N LEU A 304 2.75 8.53 4.53
CA LEU A 304 2.55 9.63 3.59
C LEU A 304 1.05 9.81 3.39
N ILE A 305 0.50 10.98 3.71
CA ILE A 305 -0.95 11.23 3.67
C ILE A 305 -1.22 12.47 2.82
N ASP A 306 -1.87 12.27 1.69
CA ASP A 306 -2.27 13.37 0.81
C ASP A 306 -3.68 13.82 1.12
N ASP A 307 -3.86 15.12 1.34
CA ASP A 307 -5.17 15.77 1.47
C ASP A 307 -6.10 15.07 2.48
N LEU A 308 -5.62 14.94 3.73
CA LEU A 308 -6.41 14.28 4.79
C LEU A 308 -7.71 15.03 5.08
N GLY A 309 -7.72 16.37 5.01
CA GLY A 309 -8.86 17.22 5.37
C GLY A 309 -10.04 17.10 4.43
N SER A 310 -9.84 16.71 3.17
CA SER A 310 -10.95 16.60 2.22
C SER A 310 -11.96 15.52 2.64
N GLU A 311 -13.23 15.80 2.47
CA GLU A 311 -14.37 14.90 2.75
C GLU A 311 -14.58 14.53 4.22
N LEU A 312 -13.84 15.11 5.18
CA LEU A 312 -14.03 14.91 6.61
C LEU A 312 -14.56 16.21 7.26
N ASP A 313 -15.53 16.07 8.14
CA ASP A 313 -15.91 17.16 9.04
C ASP A 313 -14.85 17.38 10.13
N SER A 314 -14.85 18.57 10.75
CA SER A 314 -13.87 18.98 11.76
C SER A 314 -13.77 18.01 12.94
N HIS A 315 -14.87 17.43 13.38
CA HIS A 315 -14.89 16.50 14.52
C HIS A 315 -14.17 15.19 14.17
N ASN A 316 -14.52 14.59 13.03
CA ASN A 316 -13.90 13.37 12.52
C ASN A 316 -12.42 13.60 12.18
N LEU A 317 -12.08 14.75 11.58
CA LEU A 317 -10.72 15.12 11.26
C LEU A 317 -9.85 15.22 12.53
N ASN A 318 -10.31 15.96 13.54
CA ASN A 318 -9.62 16.10 14.83
C ASN A 318 -9.43 14.74 15.53
N SER A 319 -10.46 13.90 15.49
CA SER A 319 -10.40 12.56 16.10
C SER A 319 -9.38 11.66 15.40
N ILE A 320 -9.38 11.61 14.07
CA ILE A 320 -8.45 10.74 13.33
C ILE A 320 -7.00 11.22 13.45
N ILE A 321 -6.74 12.54 13.42
CA ILE A 321 -5.42 13.11 13.62
C ILE A 321 -4.84 12.69 14.99
N LYS A 322 -5.62 12.74 16.07
CA LYS A 322 -5.17 12.26 17.39
C LYS A 322 -4.73 10.79 17.38
N HIS A 323 -5.40 9.95 16.61
CA HIS A 323 -5.03 8.54 16.48
C HIS A 323 -3.78 8.34 15.60
N ILE A 324 -3.65 9.11 14.54
CA ILE A 324 -2.46 9.07 13.67
C ILE A 324 -1.21 9.47 14.46
N LEU A 325 -1.28 10.55 15.24
CA LEU A 325 -0.15 11.09 16.01
C LEU A 325 0.31 10.21 17.17
N ARG A 326 -0.53 9.26 17.60
CA ARG A 326 -0.16 8.24 18.60
C ARG A 326 0.63 7.07 18.00
N THR A 327 0.90 7.09 16.70
CA THR A 327 1.72 6.06 16.05
C THR A 327 3.21 6.43 16.16
N GLU A 328 4.05 5.43 16.35
CA GLU A 328 5.51 5.55 16.36
C GLU A 328 6.08 5.61 14.94
N SER A 329 5.41 6.35 14.04
CA SER A 329 5.78 6.44 12.64
C SER A 329 6.23 7.85 12.29
N GLN A 330 7.14 7.99 11.34
CA GLN A 330 7.34 9.28 10.70
C GLN A 330 6.13 9.57 9.81
N ILE A 331 5.52 10.74 9.98
CA ILE A 331 4.29 11.11 9.29
C ILE A 331 4.56 12.34 8.42
N ILE A 332 4.11 12.30 7.19
CA ILE A 332 4.18 13.42 6.26
C ILE A 332 2.79 13.66 5.70
N PHE A 333 2.17 14.75 6.14
CA PHE A 333 0.87 15.21 5.65
C PHE A 333 1.03 16.29 4.59
N THR A 334 0.05 16.39 3.70
CA THR A 334 -0.15 17.58 2.87
C THR A 334 -1.45 18.28 3.22
N GLY A 335 -1.47 19.60 3.15
CA GLY A 335 -2.65 20.41 3.42
C GLY A 335 -2.57 21.80 2.80
N ILE A 336 -3.66 22.55 2.89
CA ILE A 336 -3.76 23.94 2.46
C ILE A 336 -3.67 24.83 3.69
N GLU A 337 -2.96 25.93 3.59
CA GLU A 337 -2.86 26.93 4.66
C GLU A 337 -4.25 27.53 4.95
N GLY A 338 -4.60 27.66 6.24
CA GLY A 338 -5.91 28.17 6.66
C GLY A 338 -7.04 27.15 6.69
N GLU A 339 -6.85 25.92 6.22
CA GLU A 339 -7.83 24.84 6.35
C GLU A 339 -7.88 24.26 7.78
N GLU A 340 -8.99 23.62 8.11
CA GLU A 340 -9.25 22.98 9.42
C GLU A 340 -8.16 21.98 9.82
N MET A 341 -7.54 21.31 8.84
CA MET A 341 -6.44 20.39 9.09
C MET A 341 -5.21 21.10 9.66
N HIS A 342 -4.86 22.28 9.12
CA HIS A 342 -3.76 23.10 9.67
C HIS A 342 -4.05 23.50 11.11
N ALA A 343 -5.28 23.98 11.37
CA ALA A 343 -5.71 24.35 12.73
C ALA A 343 -5.67 23.15 13.69
N SER A 344 -6.10 21.97 13.23
CA SER A 344 -6.13 20.73 14.02
C SER A 344 -4.72 20.24 14.38
N VAL A 345 -3.79 20.30 13.42
CA VAL A 345 -2.39 19.87 13.64
C VAL A 345 -1.62 20.91 14.46
N SER A 346 -1.88 22.22 14.24
CA SER A 346 -1.20 23.32 14.96
C SER A 346 -1.51 23.38 16.46
N GLN A 347 -2.65 22.82 16.87
CA GLN A 347 -3.00 22.68 18.30
C GLN A 347 -2.20 21.57 19.00
N LEU A 348 -1.45 20.77 18.24
CA LEU A 348 -0.68 19.66 18.75
C LEU A 348 0.77 20.10 18.92
N THR A 349 1.35 19.81 20.07
CA THR A 349 2.77 20.05 20.34
C THR A 349 3.64 19.06 19.52
N ASN A 350 4.68 19.55 18.87
CA ASN A 350 5.71 18.78 18.14
C ASN A 350 5.38 18.35 16.70
N PHE A 351 5.14 19.29 15.80
CA PHE A 351 5.18 19.03 14.37
C PHE A 351 6.15 19.98 13.66
N THR A 352 6.66 19.58 12.51
CA THR A 352 7.49 20.43 11.65
C THR A 352 6.62 20.92 10.49
N GLN A 353 6.53 22.26 10.34
CA GLN A 353 5.82 22.88 9.23
C GLN A 353 6.80 23.17 8.09
N ILE A 354 6.40 22.85 6.87
CA ILE A 354 7.18 23.03 5.64
C ILE A 354 6.28 23.81 4.65
N ASN A 355 6.64 25.02 4.33
CA ASN A 355 5.90 25.88 3.40
C ASN A 355 6.49 25.76 1.97
N LEU A 356 5.61 25.63 0.96
CA LEU A 356 5.96 25.51 -0.47
C LEU A 356 5.70 26.78 -1.25
#